data_06b4ba3eead489ea90e5eafee5cc2c0f
#
_entry.id   06b4ba3eead489ea90e5eafee5cc2c0f
#
_cell.length_a   1.000
_cell.length_b   1.000
_cell.length_c   1.000
_cell.angle_alpha   90.00
_cell.angle_beta   90.00
_cell.angle_gamma   90.00
#
_symmetry.space_group_name_H-M   'P 1'
#
loop_
_entity.id
_entity.type
_entity.pdbx_description
1 polymer ?
#
loop_
_entity_poly.entity_id
_entity_poly.type
_entity_poly.pdbx_seq_one_letter_code
_entity_poly.pdbx_strand_id
1 'polypeptide(L)'
;NDTLNMLYEAGLKMEAKDFAVGLRVCHEQEKINLSQDGEKYYQSLPAASYKLTHNTDSGIGVYSFCMCPGGYVVNASSVSGLLSINGMSNHDRGGRFANSAIIMTVGRDDFPKDEGVPECMRGVAVKEELERKAYVIGNGAIPYETLGEYKEGVLGKHSHEMNITDDFRFEPDEAFRGQTMHAPVHEILPDKLSRAFLEGMENFGHRIKGF
;
A
#
# COMPACT_ATOMS: atom_id res chain seq x y z
N ASN A 1 -14.40 3.19 -12.69
CA ASN A 1 -14.72 4.63 -12.85
C ASN A 1 -15.82 4.84 -13.90
N ASP A 2 -15.90 4.01 -14.95
CA ASP A 2 -16.92 4.12 -16.01
C ASP A 2 -18.34 4.19 -15.47
N THR A 3 -18.66 3.34 -14.47
CA THR A 3 -19.97 3.35 -13.81
C THR A 3 -20.27 4.69 -13.13
N LEU A 4 -19.29 5.30 -12.46
CA LEU A 4 -19.48 6.59 -11.81
C LEU A 4 -19.71 7.71 -12.85
N ASN A 5 -18.96 7.70 -13.94
CA ASN A 5 -19.14 8.64 -15.05
C ASN A 5 -20.54 8.47 -15.68
N MET A 6 -20.94 7.23 -15.98
CA MET A 6 -22.24 6.91 -16.52
C MET A 6 -23.38 7.40 -15.62
N LEU A 7 -23.29 7.18 -14.31
CA LEU A 7 -24.30 7.63 -13.34
C LEU A 7 -24.35 9.15 -13.24
N TYR A 8 -23.21 9.82 -13.28
CA TYR A 8 -23.13 11.28 -13.30
C TYR A 8 -23.78 11.86 -14.56
N GLU A 9 -23.43 11.34 -15.73
CA GLU A 9 -23.99 11.74 -17.02
C GLU A 9 -25.50 11.48 -17.12
N ALA A 10 -25.97 10.42 -16.47
CA ALA A 10 -27.39 10.11 -16.34
C ALA A 10 -28.15 11.05 -15.37
N GLY A 11 -27.46 12.04 -14.78
CA GLY A 11 -28.05 13.03 -13.87
C GLY A 11 -28.34 12.50 -12.45
N LEU A 12 -27.73 11.38 -12.03
CA LEU A 12 -27.87 10.89 -10.66
C LEU A 12 -27.22 11.89 -9.70
N LYS A 13 -27.93 12.26 -8.63
CA LYS A 13 -27.37 13.11 -7.57
C LYS A 13 -26.26 12.35 -6.84
N MET A 14 -25.04 12.89 -6.93
CA MET A 14 -23.84 12.31 -6.31
C MET A 14 -23.19 13.33 -5.38
N GLU A 15 -22.56 12.83 -4.32
CA GLU A 15 -21.82 13.66 -3.36
C GLU A 15 -20.39 13.14 -3.23
N ALA A 16 -19.44 14.07 -3.07
CA ALA A 16 -18.06 13.71 -2.74
C ALA A 16 -17.99 13.05 -1.36
N LYS A 17 -17.16 12.02 -1.22
CA LYS A 17 -16.98 11.31 0.03
C LYS A 17 -15.49 11.12 0.31
N ASP A 18 -15.13 11.17 1.58
CA ASP A 18 -13.79 10.82 2.04
C ASP A 18 -13.48 9.35 1.69
N PHE A 19 -12.23 9.08 1.38
CA PHE A 19 -11.76 7.73 1.06
C PHE A 19 -10.35 7.50 1.61
N ALA A 20 -9.75 6.37 1.32
CA ALA A 20 -8.37 6.08 1.71
C ALA A 20 -7.57 5.58 0.52
N VAL A 21 -6.31 5.99 0.47
CA VAL A 21 -5.31 5.54 -0.50
C VAL A 21 -4.05 5.11 0.22
N GLY A 22 -3.22 4.29 -0.42
CA GLY A 22 -1.97 3.88 0.17
C GLY A 22 -1.18 2.93 -0.70
N LEU A 23 -0.22 2.28 -0.07
CA LEU A 23 0.69 1.33 -0.67
C LEU A 23 0.46 -0.05 -0.07
N ARG A 24 0.90 -1.08 -0.77
CA ARG A 24 0.88 -2.44 -0.24
C ARG A 24 2.27 -2.85 0.18
N VAL A 25 2.39 -3.29 1.43
CA VAL A 25 3.64 -3.79 2.01
C VAL A 25 3.68 -5.30 1.99
N CYS A 26 4.88 -5.86 1.78
CA CYS A 26 5.16 -7.29 1.86
C CYS A 26 6.24 -7.54 2.91
N HIS A 27 6.08 -8.61 3.69
CA HIS A 27 7.05 -9.07 4.67
C HIS A 27 6.97 -10.59 4.82
N GLU A 28 7.99 -11.17 5.42
CA GLU A 28 8.01 -12.62 5.64
C GLU A 28 6.90 -13.03 6.62
N GLN A 29 6.08 -14.01 6.21
CA GLN A 29 5.00 -14.53 7.06
C GLN A 29 5.54 -15.10 8.38
N GLU A 30 6.70 -15.72 8.35
CA GLU A 30 7.32 -16.32 9.55
C GLU A 30 7.60 -15.27 10.63
N LYS A 31 8.07 -14.07 10.25
CA LYS A 31 8.29 -12.97 11.20
C LYS A 31 7.00 -12.53 11.87
N ILE A 32 5.89 -12.49 11.11
CA ILE A 32 4.58 -12.16 11.65
C ILE A 32 4.10 -13.26 12.59
N ASN A 33 4.23 -14.54 12.20
CA ASN A 33 3.88 -15.68 13.05
C ASN A 33 4.66 -15.62 14.38
N LEU A 34 5.97 -15.46 14.30
CA LEU A 34 6.83 -15.38 15.49
C LEU A 34 6.43 -14.22 16.42
N SER A 35 6.14 -13.07 15.84
CA SER A 35 5.73 -11.88 16.62
C SER A 35 4.36 -12.04 17.28
N GLN A 36 3.41 -12.71 16.64
CA GLN A 36 2.04 -12.86 17.14
C GLN A 36 1.88 -14.06 18.06
N ASP A 37 2.51 -15.19 17.74
CA ASP A 37 2.30 -16.49 18.40
C ASP A 37 3.44 -16.87 19.34
N GLY A 38 4.60 -16.19 19.21
CA GLY A 38 5.82 -16.46 19.99
C GLY A 38 6.54 -17.73 19.57
N GLU A 39 7.83 -17.83 19.96
CA GLU A 39 8.75 -18.90 19.54
C GLU A 39 8.22 -20.32 19.78
N LYS A 40 7.42 -20.50 20.83
CA LYS A 40 6.92 -21.82 21.22
C LYS A 40 5.84 -22.37 20.29
N TYR A 41 5.03 -21.49 19.68
CA TYR A 41 3.79 -21.91 19.01
C TYR A 41 3.72 -21.53 17.53
N TYR A 42 4.55 -20.60 17.03
CA TYR A 42 4.42 -20.04 15.69
C TYR A 42 4.47 -21.07 14.56
N GLN A 43 5.14 -22.21 14.76
CA GLN A 43 5.22 -23.30 13.76
C GLN A 43 4.02 -24.24 13.78
N SER A 44 3.22 -24.24 14.86
CA SER A 44 2.09 -25.16 15.06
C SER A 44 0.73 -24.50 14.88
N LEU A 45 0.69 -23.18 14.78
CA LEU A 45 -0.51 -22.40 14.56
C LEU A 45 -0.69 -22.02 13.08
N PRO A 46 -1.91 -21.73 12.63
CA PRO A 46 -2.15 -21.20 11.30
C PRO A 46 -1.40 -19.87 11.07
N ALA A 47 -1.17 -19.50 9.81
CA ALA A 47 -0.53 -18.25 9.44
C ALA A 47 -1.20 -17.04 10.13
N ALA A 48 -0.42 -16.34 10.95
CA ALA A 48 -0.88 -15.21 11.74
C ALA A 48 -1.25 -14.01 10.86
N SER A 49 -2.18 -13.21 11.36
CA SER A 49 -2.62 -11.97 10.74
C SER A 49 -2.57 -10.82 11.72
N TYR A 50 -2.66 -9.60 11.22
CA TYR A 50 -2.71 -8.40 12.05
C TYR A 50 -3.74 -7.39 11.55
N LYS A 51 -4.15 -6.51 12.45
CA LYS A 51 -4.93 -5.31 12.17
C LYS A 51 -4.35 -4.16 12.98
N LEU A 52 -3.83 -3.16 12.28
CA LEU A 52 -3.09 -2.05 12.87
C LEU A 52 -3.74 -0.73 12.48
N THR A 53 -3.75 0.19 13.42
CA THR A 53 -4.23 1.57 13.22
C THR A 53 -3.33 2.54 13.97
N HIS A 54 -3.09 3.70 13.37
CA HIS A 54 -2.36 4.81 13.97
C HIS A 54 -2.97 6.13 13.49
N ASN A 55 -3.04 7.12 14.36
CA ASN A 55 -3.34 8.50 14.00
C ASN A 55 -2.03 9.28 14.06
N THR A 56 -1.64 9.87 12.95
CA THR A 56 -0.42 10.66 12.86
C THR A 56 -0.54 11.97 13.66
N ASP A 57 0.59 12.57 13.97
CA ASP A 57 0.65 13.91 14.59
C ASP A 57 -0.05 14.97 13.72
N SER A 58 -0.09 14.76 12.41
CA SER A 58 -0.81 15.63 11.45
C SER A 58 -2.31 15.34 11.37
N GLY A 59 -2.84 14.39 12.16
CA GLY A 59 -4.26 14.02 12.19
C GLY A 59 -4.72 13.09 11.07
N ILE A 60 -3.81 12.50 10.30
CA ILE A 60 -4.13 11.53 9.26
C ILE A 60 -4.25 10.14 9.89
N GLY A 61 -5.38 9.45 9.68
CA GLY A 61 -5.52 8.05 10.05
C GLY A 61 -4.73 7.14 9.10
N VAL A 62 -3.86 6.30 9.65
CA VAL A 62 -3.10 5.27 8.93
C VAL A 62 -3.51 3.91 9.46
N TYR A 63 -3.84 2.98 8.58
CA TYR A 63 -4.29 1.66 9.02
C TYR A 63 -3.99 0.55 8.00
N SER A 64 -3.77 -0.65 8.54
CA SER A 64 -3.66 -1.85 7.72
C SER A 64 -5.04 -2.27 7.20
N PHE A 65 -5.10 -2.66 5.95
CA PHE A 65 -6.34 -3.09 5.31
C PHE A 65 -6.10 -4.33 4.45
N CYS A 66 -7.04 -5.27 4.48
CA CYS A 66 -7.02 -6.47 3.64
C CYS A 66 -5.68 -7.22 3.71
N MET A 67 -5.22 -7.51 4.94
CA MET A 67 -4.02 -8.31 5.18
C MET A 67 -4.22 -9.73 4.64
N CYS A 68 -3.26 -10.20 3.86
CA CYS A 68 -3.26 -11.50 3.21
C CYS A 68 -2.11 -12.37 3.75
N PRO A 69 -2.37 -13.23 4.75
CA PRO A 69 -1.37 -14.15 5.29
C PRO A 69 -0.96 -15.18 4.24
N GLY A 70 0.34 -15.51 4.19
CA GLY A 70 0.89 -16.51 3.27
C GLY A 70 0.50 -16.26 1.82
N GLY A 71 0.47 -14.98 1.42
CA GLY A 71 -0.12 -14.54 0.17
C GLY A 71 0.86 -13.80 -0.76
N TYR A 72 0.30 -13.23 -1.80
CA TYR A 72 1.04 -12.52 -2.83
C TYR A 72 0.25 -11.31 -3.35
N VAL A 73 0.95 -10.39 -3.98
CA VAL A 73 0.38 -9.20 -4.63
C VAL A 73 0.10 -9.50 -6.10
N VAL A 74 -1.02 -8.99 -6.60
CA VAL A 74 -1.42 -9.14 -8.01
C VAL A 74 -1.75 -7.78 -8.62
N ASN A 75 -1.53 -7.66 -9.92
CA ASN A 75 -2.09 -6.56 -10.69
C ASN A 75 -3.62 -6.75 -10.78
N ALA A 76 -4.36 -5.74 -10.33
CA ALA A 76 -5.82 -5.71 -10.32
C ALA A 76 -6.38 -4.57 -11.21
N SER A 77 -5.57 -4.06 -12.12
CA SER A 77 -5.94 -2.96 -13.01
C SER A 77 -7.03 -3.39 -13.98
N SER A 78 -8.04 -2.55 -14.14
CA SER A 78 -9.15 -2.75 -15.08
C SER A 78 -9.12 -1.77 -16.26
N VAL A 79 -8.26 -0.76 -16.19
CA VAL A 79 -8.14 0.30 -17.20
C VAL A 79 -6.70 0.38 -17.70
N SER A 80 -6.53 0.41 -19.01
CA SER A 80 -5.19 0.57 -19.63
C SER A 80 -4.57 1.91 -19.22
N GLY A 81 -3.27 1.89 -18.88
CA GLY A 81 -2.55 3.09 -18.44
C GLY A 81 -2.76 3.49 -16.99
N LEU A 82 -3.55 2.74 -16.23
CA LEU A 82 -3.73 2.88 -14.80
C LEU A 82 -3.26 1.60 -14.11
N LEU A 83 -2.60 1.70 -12.98
CA LEU A 83 -2.14 0.54 -12.22
C LEU A 83 -2.71 0.55 -10.81
N SER A 84 -3.45 -0.49 -10.50
CA SER A 84 -3.91 -0.81 -9.16
C SER A 84 -3.53 -2.24 -8.81
N ILE A 85 -3.31 -2.50 -7.53
CA ILE A 85 -2.88 -3.81 -7.03
C ILE A 85 -3.81 -4.31 -5.94
N ASN A 86 -3.86 -5.62 -5.79
CA ASN A 86 -4.55 -6.28 -4.69
C ASN A 86 -3.69 -7.36 -4.05
N GLY A 87 -4.08 -7.83 -2.88
CA GLY A 87 -3.47 -8.99 -2.22
C GLY A 87 -4.37 -10.20 -2.33
N MET A 88 -3.73 -11.35 -2.41
CA MET A 88 -4.38 -12.65 -2.47
C MET A 88 -3.69 -13.61 -1.51
N SER A 89 -4.45 -14.51 -0.89
CA SER A 89 -3.90 -15.66 -0.16
C SER A 89 -4.40 -16.94 -0.80
N ASN A 90 -3.55 -17.96 -0.83
CA ASN A 90 -4.01 -19.32 -1.10
C ASN A 90 -4.89 -19.82 0.06
N HIS A 91 -5.67 -20.86 -0.17
CA HIS A 91 -6.54 -21.42 0.85
C HIS A 91 -5.77 -21.91 2.09
N ASP A 92 -4.60 -22.52 1.88
CA ASP A 92 -3.72 -23.01 2.93
C ASP A 92 -2.90 -21.93 3.66
N ARG A 93 -2.84 -20.70 3.06
CA ARG A 93 -2.03 -19.58 3.56
C ARG A 93 -0.56 -19.93 3.79
N GLY A 94 -0.05 -20.91 3.02
CA GLY A 94 1.28 -21.50 3.18
C GLY A 94 2.40 -20.75 2.43
N GLY A 95 2.13 -19.59 1.84
CA GLY A 95 3.15 -18.81 1.14
C GLY A 95 4.17 -18.20 2.10
N ARG A 96 5.39 -17.98 1.60
CA ARG A 96 6.50 -17.39 2.36
C ARG A 96 6.21 -15.97 2.81
N PHE A 97 5.47 -15.18 2.03
CA PHE A 97 5.20 -13.77 2.30
C PHE A 97 3.77 -13.54 2.79
N ALA A 98 3.64 -12.52 3.61
CA ALA A 98 2.38 -11.85 3.92
C ALA A 98 2.36 -10.48 3.24
N ASN A 99 1.19 -9.96 2.96
CA ASN A 99 1.06 -8.60 2.47
C ASN A 99 -0.18 -7.90 3.02
N SER A 100 -0.15 -6.59 3.09
CA SER A 100 -1.28 -5.76 3.53
C SER A 100 -1.24 -4.40 2.85
N ALA A 101 -2.38 -3.85 2.52
CA ALA A 101 -2.45 -2.43 2.20
C ALA A 101 -2.26 -1.61 3.48
N ILE A 102 -1.42 -0.59 3.43
CA ILE A 102 -1.31 0.46 4.45
C ILE A 102 -1.90 1.71 3.81
N ILE A 103 -3.04 2.12 4.31
CA ILE A 103 -3.86 3.16 3.68
C ILE A 103 -4.04 4.35 4.61
N MET A 104 -4.07 5.53 4.03
CA MET A 104 -4.24 6.82 4.71
C MET A 104 -5.56 7.45 4.29
N THR A 105 -6.24 8.06 5.25
CA THR A 105 -7.46 8.84 4.99
C THR A 105 -7.15 10.08 4.16
N VAL A 106 -7.98 10.31 3.13
CA VAL A 106 -7.98 11.52 2.30
C VAL A 106 -9.36 12.15 2.41
N GLY A 107 -9.43 13.33 2.99
CA GLY A 107 -10.67 14.08 3.14
C GLY A 107 -11.02 14.86 1.89
N ARG A 108 -12.28 15.24 1.74
CA ARG A 108 -12.77 16.08 0.62
C ARG A 108 -12.02 17.40 0.49
N ASP A 109 -11.55 17.95 1.60
CA ASP A 109 -10.80 19.21 1.63
C ASP A 109 -9.38 19.09 1.04
N ASP A 110 -8.86 17.86 0.98
CA ASP A 110 -7.56 17.54 0.37
C ASP A 110 -7.66 17.36 -1.16
N PHE A 111 -8.87 17.32 -1.74
CA PHE A 111 -9.04 17.14 -3.18
C PHE A 111 -8.65 18.40 -3.94
N PRO A 112 -7.94 18.27 -5.09
CA PRO A 112 -7.64 19.40 -5.95
C PRO A 112 -8.93 20.12 -6.37
N LYS A 113 -8.92 21.45 -6.25
CA LYS A 113 -10.03 22.30 -6.68
C LYS A 113 -9.87 22.63 -8.17
N ASP A 114 -10.03 21.60 -9.00
CA ASP A 114 -10.05 21.76 -10.45
C ASP A 114 -11.45 22.14 -10.91
N GLU A 115 -11.59 23.30 -11.53
CA GLU A 115 -12.88 23.81 -12.05
C GLU A 115 -13.43 22.93 -13.20
N GLY A 116 -12.57 22.18 -13.89
CA GLY A 116 -12.95 21.24 -14.96
C GLY A 116 -13.53 19.92 -14.46
N VAL A 117 -13.38 19.61 -13.16
CA VAL A 117 -13.83 18.32 -12.57
C VAL A 117 -14.98 18.59 -11.59
N PRO A 118 -16.17 17.98 -11.81
CA PRO A 118 -17.28 18.08 -10.86
C PRO A 118 -16.88 17.67 -9.46
N GLU A 119 -17.35 18.39 -8.44
CA GLU A 119 -16.93 18.15 -7.04
C GLU A 119 -17.09 16.70 -6.61
N CYS A 120 -18.21 16.06 -6.96
CA CYS A 120 -18.48 14.65 -6.65
C CYS A 120 -17.51 13.67 -7.34
N MET A 121 -16.80 14.09 -8.38
CA MET A 121 -15.84 13.26 -9.15
C MET A 121 -14.38 13.56 -8.82
N ARG A 122 -14.08 14.57 -8.01
CA ARG A 122 -12.68 14.94 -7.67
C ARG A 122 -11.92 13.80 -6.99
N GLY A 123 -12.57 13.05 -6.11
CA GLY A 123 -11.95 11.87 -5.48
C GLY A 123 -11.59 10.77 -6.48
N VAL A 124 -12.39 10.59 -7.54
CA VAL A 124 -12.09 9.67 -8.64
C VAL A 124 -10.86 10.14 -9.40
N ALA A 125 -10.78 11.44 -9.71
CA ALA A 125 -9.63 12.02 -10.41
C ALA A 125 -8.31 11.86 -9.61
N VAL A 126 -8.35 12.08 -8.28
CA VAL A 126 -7.21 11.84 -7.40
C VAL A 126 -6.73 10.37 -7.47
N LYS A 127 -7.67 9.43 -7.39
CA LYS A 127 -7.34 8.01 -7.48
C LYS A 127 -6.71 7.66 -8.83
N GLU A 128 -7.28 8.14 -9.93
CA GLU A 128 -6.76 7.89 -11.29
C GLU A 128 -5.36 8.49 -11.49
N GLU A 129 -5.09 9.63 -10.89
CA GLU A 129 -3.76 10.25 -10.95
C GLU A 129 -2.71 9.39 -10.23
N LEU A 130 -3.03 8.84 -9.05
CA LEU A 130 -2.13 7.93 -8.33
C LEU A 130 -1.91 6.62 -9.11
N GLU A 131 -2.97 6.04 -9.67
CA GLU A 131 -2.89 4.83 -10.50
C GLU A 131 -2.07 5.07 -11.77
N ARG A 132 -2.18 6.25 -12.38
CA ARG A 132 -1.39 6.65 -13.55
C ARG A 132 0.08 6.81 -13.21
N LYS A 133 0.41 7.49 -12.09
CA LYS A 133 1.79 7.58 -11.60
C LYS A 133 2.39 6.21 -11.37
N ALA A 134 1.68 5.32 -10.69
CA ALA A 134 2.14 3.95 -10.47
C ALA A 134 2.40 3.21 -11.78
N TYR A 135 1.53 3.36 -12.79
CA TYR A 135 1.71 2.77 -14.12
C TYR A 135 2.95 3.31 -14.82
N VAL A 136 3.16 4.63 -14.81
CA VAL A 136 4.29 5.28 -15.47
C VAL A 136 5.61 4.89 -14.80
N ILE A 137 5.67 4.97 -13.47
CA ILE A 137 6.87 4.63 -12.67
C ILE A 137 7.23 3.16 -12.86
N GLY A 138 6.24 2.26 -12.87
CA GLY A 138 6.43 0.84 -13.09
C GLY A 138 6.59 0.43 -14.56
N ASN A 139 6.53 1.39 -15.50
CA ASN A 139 6.51 1.09 -16.95
C ASN A 139 5.50 -0.01 -17.32
N GLY A 140 4.32 0.05 -16.68
CA GLY A 140 3.23 -0.92 -16.83
C GLY A 140 3.33 -2.17 -15.97
N ALA A 141 4.49 -2.42 -15.34
CA ALA A 141 4.70 -3.49 -14.36
C ALA A 141 4.35 -3.00 -12.93
N ILE A 142 4.26 -3.91 -11.97
CA ILE A 142 4.07 -3.56 -10.56
C ILE A 142 5.36 -2.94 -10.03
N PRO A 143 5.39 -1.63 -9.69
CA PRO A 143 6.59 -1.01 -9.12
C PRO A 143 6.77 -1.47 -7.67
N TYR A 144 8.02 -1.72 -7.29
CA TYR A 144 8.37 -2.02 -5.90
C TYR A 144 9.70 -1.37 -5.53
N GLU A 145 9.84 -1.06 -4.26
CA GLU A 145 11.10 -0.67 -3.61
C GLU A 145 11.10 -1.14 -2.15
N THR A 146 12.25 -1.15 -1.53
CA THR A 146 12.36 -1.46 -0.10
C THR A 146 11.86 -0.29 0.75
N LEU A 147 11.41 -0.57 1.99
CA LEU A 147 11.01 0.49 2.93
C LEU A 147 12.17 1.46 3.21
N GLY A 148 13.40 0.97 3.16
CA GLY A 148 14.60 1.81 3.31
C GLY A 148 14.74 2.82 2.20
N GLU A 149 14.70 2.38 0.96
CA GLU A 149 14.75 3.25 -0.22
C GLU A 149 13.59 4.24 -0.23
N TYR A 150 12.38 3.78 0.11
CA TYR A 150 11.21 4.65 0.26
C TYR A 150 11.47 5.78 1.28
N LYS A 151 12.00 5.43 2.46
CA LYS A 151 12.33 6.39 3.53
C LYS A 151 13.39 7.39 3.07
N GLU A 152 14.44 6.94 2.41
CA GLU A 152 15.48 7.79 1.86
C GLU A 152 14.93 8.75 0.79
N GLY A 153 14.11 8.25 -0.12
CA GLY A 153 13.47 9.06 -1.16
C GLY A 153 12.59 10.16 -0.59
N VAL A 154 11.74 9.84 0.40
CA VAL A 154 10.84 10.81 1.04
C VAL A 154 11.58 11.83 1.90
N LEU A 155 12.61 11.42 2.63
CA LEU A 155 13.32 12.30 3.57
C LEU A 155 14.52 13.04 2.97
N GLY A 156 14.93 12.68 1.74
CA GLY A 156 16.09 13.29 1.07
C GLY A 156 17.42 13.06 1.81
N LYS A 157 17.51 12.01 2.60
CA LYS A 157 18.70 11.66 3.38
C LYS A 157 19.22 10.32 2.90
N HIS A 158 20.45 10.30 2.40
CA HIS A 158 21.19 9.04 2.29
C HIS A 158 21.61 8.61 3.70
N SER A 159 20.78 7.76 4.32
CA SER A 159 21.14 7.16 5.60
C SER A 159 22.11 6.01 5.33
N HIS A 160 23.40 6.23 5.58
CA HIS A 160 24.44 5.20 5.53
C HIS A 160 24.32 4.14 6.65
N GLU A 161 23.24 4.15 7.42
CA GLU A 161 23.04 3.27 8.58
C GLU A 161 21.70 2.55 8.56
N MET A 162 21.36 1.88 7.47
CA MET A 162 20.49 0.72 7.63
C MET A 162 21.32 -0.51 7.36
N ASN A 163 21.74 -1.17 8.46
CA ASN A 163 22.12 -2.56 8.42
C ASN A 163 20.90 -3.35 7.93
N ILE A 164 20.70 -3.41 6.62
CA ILE A 164 19.97 -4.50 6.01
C ILE A 164 20.79 -5.71 6.44
N THR A 165 20.28 -6.46 7.40
CA THR A 165 20.90 -7.73 7.75
C THR A 165 20.96 -8.54 6.46
N ASP A 166 22.16 -8.88 6.02
CA ASP A 166 22.51 -9.51 4.73
C ASP A 166 21.73 -10.81 4.40
N ASP A 167 20.85 -11.26 5.29
CA ASP A 167 20.11 -12.52 5.17
C ASP A 167 18.72 -12.38 4.50
N PHE A 168 18.20 -11.14 4.26
CA PHE A 168 16.91 -10.98 3.60
C PHE A 168 17.08 -10.87 2.08
N ARG A 169 17.00 -11.97 1.40
CA ARG A 169 16.89 -12.00 -0.07
C ARG A 169 15.42 -11.89 -0.46
N PHE A 170 15.03 -10.70 -0.93
CA PHE A 170 13.72 -10.49 -1.50
C PHE A 170 13.66 -11.14 -2.89
N GLU A 171 12.75 -12.09 -3.05
CA GLU A 171 12.49 -12.75 -4.33
C GLU A 171 11.11 -12.25 -4.84
N PRO A 172 11.09 -11.30 -5.78
CA PRO A 172 9.84 -10.71 -6.27
C PRO A 172 8.84 -11.74 -6.76
N ASP A 173 9.29 -12.79 -7.43
CA ASP A 173 8.42 -13.84 -8.01
C ASP A 173 7.65 -14.64 -6.96
N GLU A 174 8.11 -14.67 -5.71
CA GLU A 174 7.39 -15.30 -4.60
C GLU A 174 6.34 -14.36 -3.98
N ALA A 175 6.65 -13.06 -3.92
CA ALA A 175 5.80 -12.03 -3.31
C ALA A 175 4.76 -11.44 -4.28
N PHE A 176 4.99 -11.54 -5.59
CA PHE A 176 4.12 -10.96 -6.62
C PHE A 176 3.68 -12.01 -7.65
N ARG A 177 2.56 -11.74 -8.29
CA ARG A 177 2.11 -12.44 -9.50
C ARG A 177 1.93 -11.42 -10.62
N GLY A 178 2.74 -11.56 -11.65
CA GLY A 178 2.82 -10.64 -12.79
C GLY A 178 4.20 -10.00 -12.90
N GLN A 179 4.36 -9.12 -13.89
CA GLN A 179 5.60 -8.40 -14.10
C GLN A 179 5.83 -7.38 -12.99
N THR A 180 7.06 -7.30 -12.51
CA THR A 180 7.48 -6.36 -11.46
C THR A 180 8.63 -5.49 -11.97
N MET A 181 8.79 -4.31 -11.38
CA MET A 181 9.88 -3.39 -11.69
C MET A 181 10.36 -2.74 -10.39
N HIS A 182 11.67 -2.79 -10.13
CA HIS A 182 12.28 -1.99 -9.08
C HIS A 182 12.27 -0.52 -9.52
N ALA A 183 11.56 0.31 -8.78
CA ALA A 183 11.26 1.68 -9.20
C ALA A 183 10.87 2.57 -8.00
N PRO A 184 11.01 3.90 -8.08
CA PRO A 184 10.83 4.83 -6.96
C PRO A 184 9.34 4.96 -6.56
N VAL A 185 8.80 4.00 -5.82
CA VAL A 185 7.41 4.00 -5.34
C VAL A 185 7.10 5.22 -4.48
N HIS A 186 8.10 5.78 -3.79
CA HIS A 186 7.98 7.01 -2.99
C HIS A 186 7.52 8.24 -3.78
N GLU A 187 7.62 8.22 -5.11
CA GLU A 187 7.14 9.31 -5.98
C GLU A 187 5.64 9.22 -6.30
N ILE A 188 4.98 8.10 -5.99
CA ILE A 188 3.56 7.89 -6.30
C ILE A 188 2.67 8.78 -5.44
N LEU A 189 2.89 8.76 -4.13
CA LEU A 189 2.06 9.49 -3.17
C LEU A 189 2.51 10.95 -3.03
N PRO A 190 1.59 11.89 -2.77
CA PRO A 190 1.94 13.23 -2.33
C PRO A 190 2.77 13.20 -1.04
N ASP A 191 3.70 14.15 -0.86
CA ASP A 191 4.63 14.22 0.30
C ASP A 191 3.91 14.10 1.65
N LYS A 192 2.76 14.78 1.82
CA LYS A 192 1.92 14.69 3.04
C LYS A 192 1.54 13.25 3.36
N LEU A 193 1.11 12.47 2.37
CA LEU A 193 0.72 11.07 2.56
C LEU A 193 1.92 10.15 2.71
N SER A 194 3.02 10.41 1.99
CA SER A 194 4.27 9.66 2.14
C SER A 194 4.86 9.78 3.55
N ARG A 195 4.81 10.97 4.15
CA ARG A 195 5.22 11.17 5.55
C ARG A 195 4.29 10.47 6.53
N ALA A 196 2.98 10.55 6.32
CA ALA A 196 2.00 9.84 7.14
C ALA A 196 2.19 8.31 7.05
N PHE A 197 2.48 7.80 5.85
CA PHE A 197 2.81 6.39 5.65
C PHE A 197 4.04 5.98 6.47
N LEU A 198 5.14 6.74 6.40
CA LEU A 198 6.36 6.44 7.16
C LEU A 198 6.13 6.46 8.68
N GLU A 199 5.40 7.46 9.19
CA GLU A 199 5.05 7.55 10.60
C GLU A 199 4.21 6.34 11.05
N GLY A 200 3.23 5.94 10.23
CA GLY A 200 2.44 4.74 10.45
C GLY A 200 3.28 3.47 10.45
N MET A 201 4.18 3.31 9.49
CA MET A 201 5.08 2.16 9.39
C MET A 201 6.00 2.04 10.62
N GLU A 202 6.57 3.15 11.08
CA GLU A 202 7.39 3.18 12.28
C GLU A 202 6.60 2.76 13.53
N ASN A 203 5.39 3.30 13.71
CA ASN A 203 4.51 2.90 14.81
C ASN A 203 4.14 1.41 14.75
N PHE A 204 3.86 0.89 13.57
CA PHE A 204 3.53 -0.52 13.38
C PHE A 204 4.70 -1.46 13.66
N GLY A 205 5.92 -1.05 13.29
CA GLY A 205 7.16 -1.77 13.62
C GLY A 205 7.43 -1.88 15.13
N HIS A 206 7.00 -0.91 15.92
CA HIS A 206 7.03 -1.00 17.39
C HIS A 206 6.02 -2.01 17.96
N ARG A 207 4.94 -2.28 17.25
CA ARG A 207 3.86 -3.20 17.70
C ARG A 207 4.06 -4.63 17.23
N ILE A 208 4.62 -4.79 16.04
CA ILE A 208 4.90 -6.09 15.43
C ILE A 208 6.38 -6.13 15.06
N LYS A 209 7.13 -6.91 15.79
CA LYS A 209 8.56 -7.09 15.53
C LYS A 209 8.77 -7.76 14.17
N GLY A 210 9.47 -7.07 13.26
CA GLY A 210 9.70 -7.53 11.89
C GLY A 210 8.68 -7.06 10.86
N PHE A 211 7.83 -6.10 11.26
CA PHE A 211 6.90 -5.41 10.35
C PHE A 211 7.65 -4.51 9.37
#